data_4bf42f54fe388b6dd7670ff217974f9d
#
_entry.id   4bf42f54fe388b6dd7670ff217974f9d
#
_cell.length_a   1.000
_cell.length_b   1.000
_cell.length_c   1.000
_cell.angle_alpha   90.00
_cell.angle_beta   90.00
_cell.angle_gamma   90.00
#
_symmetry.space_group_name_H-M   'P 1'
#
loop_
_entity.id
_entity.type
_entity.pdbx_description
1 polymer ?
#
loop_
_entity_poly.entity_id
_entity_poly.type
_entity_poly.pdbx_seq_one_letter_code
_entity_poly.pdbx_strand_id
1 'polypeptide(L)'
;SRRHPVETCLSCYRILFAEGHQWTYNLAELGRYYRRYWNLMQYWREQFPGVMYEAMYEENVADVEGSAKRLIAHLGLEWDENCLNLYNLDRPVKTASASQVRKPIYTTSTNRWRKYEAHLGPLLEEIGDIVEAYEKEIAHIAPPQQKAA
;
A
#
# COMPACT_ATOMS: atom_id res chain seq x y z
N SER A 1 2.13 -2.36 6.26
CA SER A 1 2.39 -2.09 4.82
C SER A 1 1.92 -0.68 4.47
N ARG A 2 2.73 0.03 3.71
CA ARG A 2 2.42 1.36 3.16
C ARG A 2 2.34 1.29 1.65
N ARG A 3 1.50 2.12 1.07
CA ARG A 3 1.33 2.26 -0.37
C ARG A 3 1.07 3.73 -0.68
N HIS A 4 1.29 4.13 -1.94
CA HIS A 4 1.01 5.49 -2.39
C HIS A 4 -0.34 6.01 -1.85
N PRO A 5 -0.37 7.19 -1.18
CA PRO A 5 -1.55 7.70 -0.47
C PRO A 5 -2.81 7.75 -1.33
N VAL A 6 -2.71 8.31 -2.54
CA VAL A 6 -3.86 8.44 -3.45
C VAL A 6 -4.33 7.08 -3.95
N GLU A 7 -3.41 6.13 -4.24
CA GLU A 7 -3.80 4.76 -4.63
C GLU A 7 -4.57 4.04 -3.52
N THR A 8 -4.14 4.22 -2.27
CA THR A 8 -4.82 3.66 -1.11
C THR A 8 -6.22 4.25 -0.96
N CYS A 9 -6.34 5.57 -1.00
CA CYS A 9 -7.63 6.26 -0.91
C CYS A 9 -8.55 5.89 -2.07
N LEU A 10 -8.06 5.92 -3.31
CA LEU A 10 -8.86 5.55 -4.48
C LEU A 10 -9.33 4.08 -4.43
N SER A 11 -8.49 3.19 -3.91
CA SER A 11 -8.88 1.79 -3.70
C SER A 11 -10.02 1.68 -2.69
N CYS A 12 -9.97 2.39 -1.57
CA CYS A 12 -11.05 2.43 -0.57
C CYS A 12 -12.33 3.07 -1.14
N TYR A 13 -12.21 4.18 -1.87
CA TYR A 13 -13.35 4.87 -2.49
C TYR A 13 -14.14 3.98 -3.45
N ARG A 14 -13.48 3.06 -4.14
CA ARG A 14 -14.08 2.15 -5.13
C ARG A 14 -14.70 0.88 -4.55
N ILE A 15 -14.46 0.60 -3.27
CA ILE A 15 -14.98 -0.59 -2.60
C ILE A 15 -16.27 -0.23 -1.87
N LEU A 16 -17.33 -1.01 -2.09
CA LEU A 16 -18.52 -0.96 -1.27
C LEU A 16 -18.25 -1.75 0.02
N PHE A 17 -18.04 -1.04 1.11
CA PHE A 17 -17.93 -1.65 2.43
C PHE A 17 -19.33 -1.93 2.99
N ALA A 18 -19.55 -3.11 3.57
CA ALA A 18 -20.87 -3.51 4.06
C ALA A 18 -21.36 -2.63 5.23
N GLU A 19 -20.44 -2.23 6.13
CA GLU A 19 -20.78 -1.44 7.33
C GLU A 19 -19.59 -0.55 7.77
N GLY A 20 -19.91 0.57 8.43
CA GLY A 20 -18.97 1.32 9.28
C GLY A 20 -17.98 2.25 8.59
N HIS A 21 -17.93 2.31 7.27
CA HIS A 21 -16.92 3.09 6.54
C HIS A 21 -17.51 4.17 5.63
N GLN A 22 -18.53 4.88 6.08
CA GLN A 22 -19.25 5.90 5.27
C GLN A 22 -18.33 7.03 4.77
N TRP A 23 -17.30 7.38 5.51
CA TRP A 23 -16.28 8.35 5.14
C TRP A 23 -15.49 7.98 3.87
N THR A 24 -15.50 6.71 3.44
CA THR A 24 -14.85 6.29 2.19
C THR A 24 -15.60 6.75 0.94
N TYR A 25 -16.86 7.16 1.04
CA TYR A 25 -17.67 7.60 -0.10
C TYR A 25 -17.60 9.10 -0.38
N ASN A 26 -16.79 9.85 0.38
CA ASN A 26 -16.51 11.26 0.15
C ASN A 26 -14.99 11.48 0.11
N LEU A 27 -14.49 12.06 -0.98
CA LEU A 27 -13.05 12.21 -1.21
C LEU A 27 -12.36 13.10 -0.17
N ALA A 28 -13.00 14.18 0.25
CA ALA A 28 -12.44 15.07 1.28
C ALA A 28 -12.43 14.39 2.67
N GLU A 29 -13.52 13.69 3.03
CA GLU A 29 -13.58 12.96 4.31
C GLU A 29 -12.54 11.84 4.36
N LEU A 30 -12.38 11.12 3.26
CA LEU A 30 -11.37 10.09 3.10
C LEU A 30 -9.95 10.67 3.22
N GLY A 31 -9.70 11.84 2.63
CA GLY A 31 -8.44 12.57 2.75
C GLY A 31 -8.15 12.96 4.21
N ARG A 32 -9.13 13.54 4.91
CA ARG A 32 -9.00 13.87 6.34
C ARG A 32 -8.74 12.64 7.21
N TYR A 33 -9.40 11.52 6.90
CA TYR A 33 -9.15 10.26 7.61
C TYR A 33 -7.73 9.75 7.36
N TYR A 34 -7.26 9.78 6.08
CA TYR A 34 -5.92 9.37 5.74
C TYR A 34 -4.85 10.26 6.43
N ARG A 35 -5.07 11.57 6.52
CA ARG A 35 -4.20 12.49 7.26
C ARG A 35 -4.09 12.12 8.75
N ARG A 36 -5.20 11.77 9.40
CA ARG A 36 -5.17 11.29 10.79
C ARG A 36 -4.36 10.02 10.94
N TYR A 37 -4.54 9.07 10.03
CA TYR A 37 -3.73 7.85 9.97
C TYR A 37 -2.24 8.20 9.80
N TRP A 38 -1.90 9.07 8.85
CA TRP A 38 -0.53 9.50 8.60
C TRP A 38 0.12 10.09 9.85
N ASN A 39 -0.53 11.06 10.49
CA ASN A 39 -0.04 11.70 11.70
C ASN A 39 0.15 10.71 12.86
N LEU A 40 -0.78 9.76 13.02
CA LEU A 40 -0.66 8.69 14.02
C LEU A 40 0.57 7.80 13.74
N MET A 41 0.82 7.46 12.47
CA MET A 41 1.98 6.66 12.10
C MET A 41 3.30 7.41 12.32
N GLN A 42 3.34 8.72 12.08
CA GLN A 42 4.52 9.55 12.42
C GLN A 42 4.76 9.54 13.92
N TYR A 43 3.71 9.77 14.72
CA TYR A 43 3.81 9.70 16.18
C TYR A 43 4.37 8.35 16.66
N TRP A 44 3.89 7.23 16.12
CA TRP A 44 4.39 5.91 16.51
C TRP A 44 5.85 5.68 16.12
N ARG A 45 6.29 6.18 14.97
CA ARG A 45 7.71 6.12 14.58
C ARG A 45 8.61 6.85 15.56
N GLU A 46 8.18 8.02 16.04
CA GLU A 46 8.92 8.81 17.01
C GLU A 46 8.96 8.15 18.38
N GLN A 47 7.83 7.56 18.83
CA GLN A 47 7.74 6.94 20.14
C GLN A 47 8.44 5.58 20.22
N PHE A 48 8.45 4.83 19.12
CA PHE A 48 8.96 3.45 19.06
C PHE A 48 9.92 3.26 17.89
N PRO A 49 11.09 3.93 17.89
CA PRO A 49 12.05 3.82 16.79
C PRO A 49 12.56 2.38 16.66
N GLY A 50 12.56 1.88 15.42
CA GLY A 50 13.05 0.53 15.10
C GLY A 50 12.11 -0.63 15.43
N VAL A 51 10.96 -0.39 16.10
CA VAL A 51 10.00 -1.46 16.45
C VAL A 51 9.09 -1.79 15.26
N MET A 52 8.72 -0.78 14.47
CA MET A 52 7.84 -0.97 13.32
C MET A 52 8.64 -1.24 12.05
N TYR A 53 8.32 -2.32 11.36
CA TYR A 53 8.78 -2.55 10.00
C TYR A 53 7.77 -1.98 9.00
N GLU A 54 8.23 -1.11 8.13
CA GLU A 54 7.41 -0.54 7.08
C GLU A 54 7.68 -1.20 5.73
N ALA A 55 6.77 -2.08 5.33
CA ALA A 55 6.82 -2.70 4.02
C ALA A 55 6.19 -1.76 2.98
N MET A 56 7.01 -1.19 2.11
CA MET A 56 6.56 -0.35 1.01
C MET A 56 6.01 -1.22 -0.11
N TYR A 57 4.78 -0.96 -0.53
CA TYR A 57 4.13 -1.74 -1.60
C TYR A 57 4.92 -1.70 -2.90
N GLU A 58 5.42 -0.53 -3.25
CA GLU A 58 6.18 -0.29 -4.47
C GLU A 58 7.49 -1.08 -4.49
N GLU A 59 8.21 -1.16 -3.35
CA GLU A 59 9.39 -2.01 -3.19
C GLU A 59 9.02 -3.49 -3.30
N ASN A 60 7.95 -3.90 -2.60
CA ASN A 60 7.51 -5.29 -2.62
C ASN A 60 7.15 -5.76 -4.03
N VAL A 61 6.57 -4.88 -4.85
CA VAL A 61 6.23 -5.21 -6.23
C VAL A 61 7.46 -5.22 -7.14
N ALA A 62 8.44 -4.34 -6.88
CA ALA A 62 9.68 -4.27 -7.64
C ALA A 62 10.64 -5.44 -7.33
N ASP A 63 10.73 -5.83 -6.06
CA ASP A 63 11.62 -6.88 -5.55
C ASP A 63 10.92 -7.69 -4.44
N VAL A 64 10.15 -8.69 -4.84
CA VAL A 64 9.37 -9.55 -3.93
C VAL A 64 10.26 -10.33 -2.99
N GLU A 65 11.31 -10.97 -3.54
CA GLU A 65 12.21 -11.82 -2.78
C GLU A 65 13.03 -11.01 -1.77
N GLY A 66 13.67 -9.93 -2.21
CA GLY A 66 14.45 -9.07 -1.33
C GLY A 66 13.60 -8.43 -0.24
N SER A 67 12.38 -8.00 -0.56
CA SER A 67 11.44 -7.45 0.43
C SER A 67 11.01 -8.49 1.46
N ALA A 68 10.73 -9.72 1.03
CA ALA A 68 10.41 -10.82 1.93
C ALA A 68 11.59 -11.16 2.85
N LYS A 69 12.81 -11.23 2.31
CA LYS A 69 14.04 -11.48 3.11
C LYS A 69 14.25 -10.39 4.16
N ARG A 70 14.07 -9.11 3.79
CA ARG A 70 14.17 -7.99 4.76
C ARG A 70 13.14 -8.10 5.88
N LEU A 71 11.91 -8.46 5.57
CA LEU A 71 10.85 -8.65 6.56
C LEU A 71 11.17 -9.81 7.52
N ILE A 72 11.57 -10.97 6.99
CA ILE A 72 11.92 -12.15 7.78
C ILE A 72 13.12 -11.86 8.70
N ALA A 73 14.14 -11.18 8.18
CA ALA A 73 15.29 -10.75 8.97
C ALA A 73 14.89 -9.77 10.10
N HIS A 74 13.98 -8.81 9.82
CA HIS A 74 13.48 -7.90 10.86
C HIS A 74 12.75 -8.64 11.99
N LEU A 75 12.06 -9.74 11.67
CA LEU A 75 11.39 -10.60 12.63
C LEU A 75 12.36 -11.51 13.42
N GLY A 76 13.65 -11.51 13.09
CA GLY A 76 14.66 -12.39 13.70
C GLY A 76 14.49 -13.86 13.34
N LEU A 77 13.84 -14.16 12.20
CA LEU A 77 13.60 -15.50 11.71
C LEU A 77 14.60 -15.88 10.62
N GLU A 78 14.87 -17.17 10.50
CA GLU A 78 15.66 -17.72 9.38
C GLU A 78 14.85 -17.70 8.10
N TRP A 79 15.56 -17.49 6.98
CA TRP A 79 14.93 -17.50 5.66
C TRP A 79 14.50 -18.90 5.25
N ASP A 80 13.28 -19.01 4.71
CA ASP A 80 12.73 -20.22 4.11
C ASP A 80 12.20 -19.88 2.71
N GLU A 81 12.62 -20.63 1.69
CA GLU A 81 12.18 -20.47 0.30
C GLU A 81 10.66 -20.59 0.12
N ASN A 82 9.99 -21.28 1.03
CA ASN A 82 8.52 -21.40 1.04
C ASN A 82 7.83 -20.05 1.30
N CYS A 83 8.53 -19.04 1.81
CA CYS A 83 8.02 -17.68 1.94
C CYS A 83 7.63 -17.06 0.58
N LEU A 84 8.16 -17.57 -0.52
CA LEU A 84 7.82 -17.13 -1.89
C LEU A 84 6.67 -17.91 -2.52
N ASN A 85 6.29 -19.05 -1.94
CA ASN A 85 5.28 -19.97 -2.50
C ASN A 85 3.84 -19.62 -2.06
N LEU A 86 3.49 -18.35 -2.00
CA LEU A 86 2.19 -17.87 -1.50
C LEU A 86 0.99 -18.39 -2.30
N TYR A 87 1.19 -18.76 -3.55
CA TYR A 87 0.10 -19.18 -4.46
C TYR A 87 -0.39 -20.60 -4.22
N ASN A 88 0.42 -21.44 -3.55
CA ASN A 88 0.14 -22.83 -3.27
C ASN A 88 -0.53 -23.07 -1.93
N LEU A 89 -0.84 -22.01 -1.19
CA LEU A 89 -1.46 -22.13 0.14
C LEU A 89 -2.98 -22.29 0.02
N ASP A 90 -3.49 -23.41 0.50
CA ASP A 90 -4.93 -23.71 0.57
C ASP A 90 -5.64 -23.00 1.74
N ARG A 91 -5.11 -21.86 2.15
CA ARG A 91 -5.64 -21.08 3.28
C ARG A 91 -6.81 -20.20 2.84
N PRO A 92 -7.98 -20.27 3.51
CA PRO A 92 -9.11 -19.40 3.18
C PRO A 92 -8.78 -17.95 3.49
N VAL A 93 -8.90 -17.07 2.49
CA VAL A 93 -8.74 -15.63 2.64
C VAL A 93 -10.12 -14.98 2.74
N LYS A 94 -10.44 -14.42 3.92
CA LYS A 94 -11.74 -13.80 4.23
C LYS A 94 -11.71 -12.26 4.12
N THR A 95 -11.03 -11.71 3.12
CA THR A 95 -10.93 -10.26 2.93
C THR A 95 -11.47 -9.85 1.56
N ALA A 96 -11.77 -8.56 1.37
CA ALA A 96 -12.17 -8.00 0.08
C ALA A 96 -11.15 -8.27 -1.05
N SER A 97 -9.90 -8.62 -0.70
CA SER A 97 -8.82 -8.96 -1.63
C SER A 97 -8.70 -10.46 -1.93
N ALA A 98 -9.64 -11.30 -1.47
CA ALA A 98 -9.56 -12.76 -1.60
C ALA A 98 -9.30 -13.25 -3.04
N SER A 99 -9.90 -12.58 -4.03
CA SER A 99 -9.71 -12.91 -5.46
C SER A 99 -8.34 -12.47 -6.01
N GLN A 100 -7.65 -11.56 -5.32
CA GLN A 100 -6.37 -10.99 -5.77
C GLN A 100 -5.17 -11.75 -5.19
N VAL A 101 -5.29 -12.28 -3.97
CA VAL A 101 -4.18 -12.96 -3.25
C VAL A 101 -3.69 -14.22 -3.98
N ARG A 102 -4.54 -14.84 -4.79
CA ARG A 102 -4.22 -16.05 -5.57
C ARG A 102 -3.66 -15.75 -6.97
N LYS A 103 -3.50 -14.49 -7.31
CA LYS A 103 -2.93 -14.10 -8.61
C LYS A 103 -1.46 -13.73 -8.44
N PRO A 104 -0.62 -13.94 -9.46
CA PRO A 104 0.74 -13.41 -9.45
C PRO A 104 0.75 -11.92 -9.13
N ILE A 105 1.77 -11.47 -8.42
CA ILE A 105 1.95 -10.05 -8.12
C ILE A 105 2.03 -9.30 -9.45
N TYR A 106 1.11 -8.36 -9.65
CA TYR A 106 1.02 -7.58 -10.88
C TYR A 106 1.41 -6.12 -10.61
N THR A 107 2.17 -5.57 -11.55
CA THR A 107 2.72 -4.21 -11.47
C THR A 107 1.73 -3.12 -11.92
N THR A 108 0.60 -3.52 -12.53
CA THR A 108 -0.36 -2.60 -13.17
C THR A 108 -1.18 -1.75 -12.19
N SER A 109 -1.02 -1.94 -10.89
CA SER A 109 -1.73 -1.17 -9.87
C SER A 109 -0.96 0.04 -9.34
N THR A 110 0.24 0.29 -9.83
CA THR A 110 1.00 1.50 -9.54
C THR A 110 0.60 2.62 -10.50
N ASN A 111 0.45 3.84 -9.99
CA ASN A 111 0.11 5.04 -10.77
C ASN A 111 -1.27 5.01 -11.49
N ARG A 112 -2.19 4.13 -11.11
CA ARG A 112 -3.54 4.09 -11.70
C ARG A 112 -4.35 5.35 -11.40
N TRP A 113 -4.11 5.97 -10.26
CA TRP A 113 -4.78 7.18 -9.82
C TRP A 113 -4.60 8.36 -10.79
N ARG A 114 -3.48 8.41 -11.53
CA ARG A 114 -3.21 9.48 -12.49
C ARG A 114 -4.27 9.58 -13.59
N LYS A 115 -4.92 8.47 -13.93
CA LYS A 115 -6.04 8.45 -14.89
C LYS A 115 -7.28 9.19 -14.37
N TYR A 116 -7.36 9.41 -13.08
CA TYR A 116 -8.49 10.03 -12.38
C TYR A 116 -8.10 11.36 -11.73
N GLU A 117 -6.87 11.82 -11.92
CA GLU A 117 -6.28 12.98 -11.24
C GLU A 117 -7.18 14.21 -11.31
N ALA A 118 -7.75 14.52 -12.49
CA ALA A 118 -8.67 15.64 -12.70
C ALA A 118 -9.93 15.59 -11.81
N HIS A 119 -10.27 14.43 -11.24
CA HIS A 119 -11.45 14.22 -10.39
C HIS A 119 -11.11 14.09 -8.91
N LEU A 120 -9.83 14.11 -8.54
CA LEU A 120 -9.35 13.87 -7.18
C LEU A 120 -9.04 15.17 -6.41
N GLY A 121 -9.42 16.33 -6.95
CA GLY A 121 -9.17 17.64 -6.30
C GLY A 121 -9.47 17.65 -4.80
N PRO A 122 -10.69 17.30 -4.35
CA PRO A 122 -11.05 17.32 -2.92
C PRO A 122 -10.19 16.38 -2.04
N LEU A 123 -9.66 15.28 -2.60
CA LEU A 123 -8.73 14.42 -1.90
C LEU A 123 -7.34 15.04 -1.83
N LEU A 124 -6.85 15.58 -2.95
CA LEU A 124 -5.50 16.17 -3.05
C LEU A 124 -5.36 17.44 -2.22
N GLU A 125 -6.42 18.22 -2.06
CA GLU A 125 -6.46 19.36 -1.12
C GLU A 125 -6.17 18.93 0.31
N GLU A 126 -6.61 17.75 0.72
CA GLU A 126 -6.43 17.25 2.07
C GLU A 126 -5.07 16.55 2.29
N ILE A 127 -4.48 15.91 1.28
CA ILE A 127 -3.27 15.07 1.45
C ILE A 127 -2.13 15.36 0.47
N GLY A 128 -2.15 16.47 -0.27
CA GLY A 128 -1.15 16.78 -1.29
C GLY A 128 0.29 16.80 -0.76
N ASP A 129 0.51 17.40 0.39
CA ASP A 129 1.80 17.43 1.09
C ASP A 129 2.29 16.02 1.49
N ILE A 130 1.36 15.14 1.88
CA ILE A 130 1.67 13.73 2.19
C ILE A 130 2.06 12.97 0.92
N VAL A 131 1.38 13.27 -0.20
CA VAL A 131 1.72 12.69 -1.51
C VAL A 131 3.14 13.06 -1.91
N GLU A 132 3.48 14.36 -1.84
CA GLU A 132 4.82 14.84 -2.16
C GLU A 132 5.90 14.20 -1.27
N ALA A 133 5.64 14.10 0.05
CA ALA A 133 6.54 13.46 0.99
C ALA A 133 6.76 11.99 0.64
N TYR A 134 5.68 11.27 0.32
CA TYR A 134 5.73 9.87 -0.06
C TYR A 134 6.46 9.64 -1.40
N GLU A 135 6.17 10.45 -2.41
CA GLU A 135 6.83 10.35 -3.73
C GLU A 135 8.34 10.60 -3.63
N LYS A 136 8.77 11.53 -2.76
CA LYS A 136 10.20 11.73 -2.47
C LYS A 136 10.84 10.50 -1.80
N GLU A 137 10.12 9.88 -0.87
CA GLU A 137 10.59 8.70 -0.16
C GLU A 137 10.79 7.51 -1.10
N ILE A 138 9.91 7.30 -2.07
CA ILE A 138 9.98 6.18 -3.04
C ILE A 138 10.75 6.50 -4.33
N ALA A 139 11.28 7.71 -4.48
CA ALA A 139 11.94 8.14 -5.73
C ALA A 139 13.12 7.27 -6.15
N HIS A 140 13.75 6.55 -5.20
CA HIS A 140 14.84 5.63 -5.45
C HIS A 140 14.37 4.25 -5.99
N ILE A 141 13.07 3.95 -5.90
CA ILE A 141 12.52 2.67 -6.35
C ILE A 141 12.34 2.74 -7.87
N ALA A 142 13.04 1.87 -8.58
CA ALA A 142 12.88 1.76 -10.03
C ALA A 142 11.42 1.42 -10.37
N PRO A 143 10.81 2.10 -11.36
CA PRO A 143 9.46 1.73 -11.79
C PRO A 143 9.46 0.26 -12.23
N PRO A 144 8.43 -0.52 -11.85
CA PRO A 144 8.34 -1.91 -12.21
C PRO A 144 8.39 -2.05 -13.74
N GLN A 145 9.31 -2.89 -14.22
CA GLN A 145 9.43 -3.15 -15.65
C GLN A 145 8.11 -3.72 -16.16
N GLN A 146 7.44 -3.00 -17.04
CA GLN A 146 6.30 -3.54 -17.77
C GLN A 146 6.80 -4.71 -18.60
N LYS A 147 6.53 -5.95 -18.17
CA LYS A 147 6.66 -7.09 -19.07
C LYS A 147 5.69 -6.84 -20.21
N ALA A 148 6.23 -6.58 -21.40
CA ALA A 148 5.46 -6.52 -22.63
C ALA A 148 4.63 -7.81 -22.72
N ALA A 149 3.32 -7.63 -22.94
CA ALA A 149 2.37 -8.73 -23.15
C ALA A 149 2.59 -9.34 -24.52
#